data_07082463cc8ecdeefb51e5584940f03a
#
_entry.id   07082463cc8ecdeefb51e5584940f03a
#
_cell.length_a   1.000
_cell.length_b   1.000
_cell.length_c   1.000
_cell.angle_alpha   90.00
_cell.angle_beta   90.00
_cell.angle_gamma   90.00
#
_symmetry.space_group_name_H-M   'P 1'
#
loop_
_entity.id
_entity.type
_entity.pdbx_description
1 polymer ?
#
loop_
_entity_poly.entity_id
_entity_poly.type
_entity_poly.pdbx_seq_one_letter_code
_entity_poly.pdbx_strand_id
1 'polypeptide(L)'
;LNIYNVVAAILHKLTFIKEIVPFDRTLIPNSPQASVITPAKVTVTPTSTIVEDADKEAVADKTPVVEVALPDISEAETRKLYIDLMLKEAGWDVLDTDGAIQPSKACIEVEVEGMPNAEGKGYCDYVLFGSNGLPLAVIEAKRTSVSPVKGKHQAELYADCLEKRYGVRPVIYYTNGFETHIIDGLGYPPRPLYAFHTEADLELLIQKRKRHDIADFGVNNNITDRHYQKMAIKSVCEHFNTKHRRGLLVMATGTGKTRVAISLVDVLARNGWVKNVLFLADRIP
;
A
#
# COMPACT_ATOMS: atom_id res chain seq x y z
N LEU A 1 -32.18 0.75 -6.48
CA LEU A 1 -31.03 1.23 -7.26
C LEU A 1 -29.75 0.93 -6.48
N ASN A 2 -28.85 0.15 -7.08
CA ASN A 2 -27.57 -0.19 -6.43
C ASN A 2 -26.70 1.08 -6.37
N ILE A 3 -26.07 1.35 -5.20
CA ILE A 3 -25.16 2.52 -5.02
C ILE A 3 -24.08 2.53 -6.10
N TYR A 4 -23.56 1.35 -6.49
CA TYR A 4 -22.61 1.24 -7.59
C TYR A 4 -23.15 1.90 -8.88
N ASN A 5 -24.38 1.58 -9.27
CA ASN A 5 -24.98 2.13 -10.49
C ASN A 5 -25.23 3.63 -10.39
N VAL A 6 -25.56 4.14 -9.20
CA VAL A 6 -25.70 5.59 -8.97
C VAL A 6 -24.36 6.29 -9.10
N VAL A 7 -23.31 5.78 -8.46
CA VAL A 7 -21.96 6.33 -8.55
C VAL A 7 -21.42 6.21 -9.97
N ALA A 8 -21.60 5.04 -10.62
CA ALA A 8 -21.21 4.85 -12.01
C ALA A 8 -21.94 5.81 -12.97
N ALA A 9 -23.24 6.03 -12.79
CA ALA A 9 -24.01 6.98 -13.59
C ALA A 9 -23.54 8.45 -13.38
N ILE A 10 -23.19 8.82 -12.15
CA ILE A 10 -22.65 10.14 -11.86
C ILE A 10 -21.26 10.30 -12.50
N LEU A 11 -20.38 9.31 -12.35
CA LEU A 11 -19.05 9.33 -12.97
C LEU A 11 -19.13 9.34 -14.50
N HIS A 12 -20.09 8.63 -15.09
CA HIS A 12 -20.34 8.66 -16.53
C HIS A 12 -20.80 10.05 -16.99
N LYS A 13 -21.72 10.70 -16.27
CA LYS A 13 -22.11 12.11 -16.54
C LYS A 13 -20.95 13.10 -16.46
N LEU A 14 -19.96 12.81 -15.63
CA LEU A 14 -18.75 13.62 -15.46
C LEU A 14 -17.64 13.24 -16.47
N THR A 15 -17.93 12.35 -17.44
CA THR A 15 -16.98 11.90 -18.47
C THR A 15 -15.74 11.15 -17.94
N PHE A 16 -15.77 10.67 -16.69
CA PHE A 16 -14.68 9.86 -16.12
C PHE A 16 -14.67 8.42 -16.60
N ILE A 17 -15.85 7.87 -16.95
CA ILE A 17 -15.99 6.51 -17.50
C ILE A 17 -16.74 6.62 -18.83
N LYS A 18 -16.26 5.90 -19.84
CA LYS A 18 -16.86 5.91 -21.18
C LYS A 18 -18.10 5.02 -21.25
N GLU A 19 -18.15 3.98 -20.42
CA GLU A 19 -19.21 3.00 -20.41
C GLU A 19 -19.55 2.59 -18.98
N ILE A 20 -20.86 2.43 -18.69
CA ILE A 20 -21.35 1.90 -17.42
C ILE A 20 -21.51 0.39 -17.58
N VAL A 21 -20.62 -0.38 -16.95
CA VAL A 21 -20.77 -1.83 -16.87
C VAL A 21 -21.57 -2.15 -15.60
N PRO A 22 -22.73 -2.83 -15.71
CA PRO A 22 -23.48 -3.25 -14.52
C PRO A 22 -22.63 -4.15 -13.63
N PHE A 23 -22.77 -4.00 -12.31
CA PHE A 23 -22.11 -4.86 -11.36
C PHE A 23 -22.66 -6.30 -11.46
N ASP A 24 -21.80 -7.24 -11.84
CA ASP A 24 -22.14 -8.66 -11.91
C ASP A 24 -21.58 -9.39 -10.67
N ARG A 25 -22.49 -9.89 -9.82
CA ARG A 25 -22.12 -10.65 -8.62
C ARG A 25 -21.49 -12.01 -8.94
N THR A 26 -21.66 -12.54 -10.13
CA THR A 26 -21.08 -13.84 -10.52
C THR A 26 -19.56 -13.75 -10.73
N LEU A 27 -19.04 -12.54 -10.91
CA LEU A 27 -17.60 -12.28 -11.06
C LEU A 27 -16.83 -12.23 -9.73
N ILE A 28 -17.54 -12.27 -8.58
CA ILE A 28 -16.88 -12.42 -7.29
C ILE A 28 -16.51 -13.89 -7.13
N PRO A 29 -15.20 -14.25 -7.07
CA PRO A 29 -14.81 -15.62 -6.79
C PRO A 29 -15.49 -16.06 -5.49
N ASN A 30 -16.16 -17.22 -5.51
CA ASN A 30 -16.69 -17.82 -4.28
C ASN A 30 -15.53 -17.91 -3.30
N SER A 31 -15.63 -17.17 -2.19
CA SER A 31 -14.70 -17.28 -1.09
C SER A 31 -14.57 -18.78 -0.75
N PRO A 32 -13.36 -19.36 -0.71
CA PRO A 32 -13.22 -20.75 -0.34
C PRO A 32 -13.86 -20.92 1.03
N GLN A 33 -14.82 -21.86 1.10
CA GLN A 33 -15.46 -22.22 2.36
C GLN A 33 -14.33 -22.51 3.35
N ALA A 34 -14.23 -21.70 4.41
CA ALA A 34 -13.32 -21.93 5.49
C ALA A 34 -13.54 -23.35 6.00
N SER A 35 -12.61 -24.26 5.69
CA SER A 35 -12.57 -25.58 6.29
C SER A 35 -12.44 -25.36 7.79
N VAL A 36 -13.42 -25.83 8.54
CA VAL A 36 -13.45 -25.80 10.00
C VAL A 36 -12.23 -26.57 10.51
N ILE A 37 -11.19 -25.85 10.88
CA ILE A 37 -10.05 -26.45 11.58
C ILE A 37 -10.52 -26.68 13.02
N THR A 38 -10.72 -27.94 13.37
CA THR A 38 -11.03 -28.35 14.74
C THR A 38 -9.85 -27.96 15.64
N PRO A 39 -10.03 -27.18 16.71
CA PRO A 39 -8.90 -26.76 17.53
C PRO A 39 -8.34 -27.96 18.31
N ALA A 40 -7.04 -28.19 18.17
CA ALA A 40 -6.31 -29.12 19.00
C ALA A 40 -6.37 -28.66 20.47
N LYS A 41 -6.67 -29.60 21.35
CA LYS A 41 -6.84 -29.41 22.79
C LYS A 41 -5.49 -29.01 23.42
N VAL A 42 -5.34 -27.73 23.77
CA VAL A 42 -4.15 -27.23 24.47
C VAL A 42 -4.44 -27.30 25.97
N THR A 43 -3.62 -28.07 26.68
CA THR A 43 -3.63 -28.17 28.15
C THR A 43 -2.84 -26.98 28.70
N VAL A 44 -3.48 -26.09 29.40
CA VAL A 44 -2.85 -24.94 30.06
C VAL A 44 -2.59 -25.30 31.52
N THR A 45 -1.32 -25.29 31.94
CA THR A 45 -0.94 -25.34 33.35
C THR A 45 -0.80 -23.92 33.90
N PRO A 46 -1.50 -23.54 34.96
CA PRO A 46 -1.35 -22.21 35.52
C PRO A 46 -0.19 -22.16 36.52
N THR A 47 0.78 -21.29 36.29
CA THR A 47 1.75 -20.89 37.31
C THR A 47 1.31 -19.58 37.94
N SER A 48 0.90 -19.65 39.19
CA SER A 48 0.52 -18.50 40.01
C SER A 48 1.76 -17.87 40.64
N THR A 49 1.93 -16.54 40.47
CA THR A 49 2.69 -15.73 41.43
C THR A 49 1.87 -14.45 41.71
N ILE A 50 1.45 -14.38 42.96
CA ILE A 50 0.71 -13.27 43.55
C ILE A 50 1.72 -12.20 43.96
N VAL A 51 1.51 -10.95 43.57
CA VAL A 51 1.97 -9.76 44.30
C VAL A 51 0.83 -8.75 44.30
N GLU A 52 0.32 -8.48 45.52
CA GLU A 52 -0.64 -7.43 45.84
C GLU A 52 0.04 -6.05 45.77
N ASP A 53 -0.59 -5.04 45.16
CA ASP A 53 -1.09 -3.81 45.82
C ASP A 53 -1.66 -2.78 44.81
N ALA A 54 -2.88 -2.45 45.15
CA ALA A 54 -3.62 -1.19 45.13
C ALA A 54 -3.70 -0.24 43.93
N ASP A 55 -4.96 -0.08 43.48
CA ASP A 55 -5.66 1.14 43.00
C ASP A 55 -5.21 1.84 41.72
N LYS A 56 -5.88 1.53 40.59
CA LYS A 56 -6.79 2.47 39.88
C LYS A 56 -7.37 1.82 38.62
N GLU A 57 -8.70 1.87 38.53
CA GLU A 57 -9.49 1.42 37.40
C GLU A 57 -9.11 2.11 36.10
N ALA A 58 -8.65 1.31 35.12
CA ALA A 58 -8.82 1.53 33.69
C ALA A 58 -9.10 0.16 33.08
N VAL A 59 -10.33 -0.06 32.64
CA VAL A 59 -10.73 -1.28 31.92
C VAL A 59 -10.01 -1.28 30.58
N ALA A 60 -8.85 -1.91 30.53
CA ALA A 60 -8.17 -2.28 29.31
C ALA A 60 -8.60 -3.72 28.99
N ASP A 61 -9.33 -3.87 27.91
CA ASP A 61 -9.68 -5.16 27.29
C ASP A 61 -8.37 -5.92 26.95
N LYS A 62 -7.95 -6.80 27.87
CA LYS A 62 -6.78 -7.67 27.68
C LYS A 62 -7.23 -8.93 26.96
N THR A 63 -7.48 -8.84 25.66
CA THR A 63 -7.39 -10.02 24.81
C THR A 63 -5.95 -10.53 24.84
N PRO A 64 -5.70 -11.80 25.22
CA PRO A 64 -4.34 -12.34 25.19
C PRO A 64 -3.84 -12.34 23.74
N VAL A 65 -2.82 -11.55 23.46
CA VAL A 65 -2.09 -11.65 22.20
C VAL A 65 -1.35 -12.96 22.25
N VAL A 66 -1.86 -13.96 21.54
CA VAL A 66 -1.12 -15.22 21.33
C VAL A 66 0.03 -14.88 20.37
N GLU A 67 1.21 -14.73 20.92
CA GLU A 67 2.43 -14.57 20.16
C GLU A 67 2.72 -15.90 19.46
N VAL A 68 2.26 -16.05 18.23
CA VAL A 68 2.59 -17.21 17.39
C VAL A 68 4.04 -17.03 16.97
N ALA A 69 4.94 -17.84 17.51
CA ALA A 69 6.34 -17.86 17.09
C ALA A 69 6.39 -18.20 15.58
N LEU A 70 6.83 -17.24 14.79
CA LEU A 70 7.02 -17.44 13.36
C LEU A 70 8.16 -18.44 13.12
N PRO A 71 8.06 -19.34 12.15
CA PRO A 71 9.14 -20.27 11.84
C PRO A 71 10.39 -19.48 11.44
N ASP A 72 11.55 -19.85 12.01
CA ASP A 72 12.84 -19.26 11.64
C ASP A 72 13.32 -19.87 10.32
N ILE A 73 12.97 -19.23 9.22
CA ILE A 73 13.31 -19.63 7.87
C ILE A 73 14.47 -18.75 7.37
N SER A 74 15.39 -19.35 6.63
CA SER A 74 16.52 -18.63 6.06
C SER A 74 16.06 -17.52 5.10
N GLU A 75 16.93 -16.55 4.83
CA GLU A 75 16.61 -15.42 3.92
C GLU A 75 16.32 -15.93 2.50
N ALA A 76 17.10 -16.89 2.00
CA ALA A 76 16.89 -17.49 0.67
C ALA A 76 15.55 -18.25 0.57
N GLU A 77 15.15 -18.98 1.62
CA GLU A 77 13.85 -19.65 1.66
C GLU A 77 12.71 -18.66 1.83
N THR A 78 12.90 -17.59 2.61
CA THR A 78 11.93 -16.48 2.74
C THR A 78 11.64 -15.85 1.38
N ARG A 79 12.66 -15.62 0.58
CA ARG A 79 12.51 -15.11 -0.80
C ARG A 79 11.65 -16.05 -1.63
N LYS A 80 12.00 -17.32 -1.73
CA LYS A 80 11.31 -18.33 -2.56
C LYS A 80 9.87 -18.61 -2.13
N LEU A 81 9.65 -18.76 -0.82
CA LEU A 81 8.35 -19.21 -0.31
C LEU A 81 7.32 -18.08 -0.20
N TYR A 82 7.77 -16.86 0.06
CA TYR A 82 6.86 -15.74 0.34
C TYR A 82 7.00 -14.61 -0.68
N ILE A 83 8.21 -14.08 -0.90
CA ILE A 83 8.40 -12.87 -1.69
C ILE A 83 8.13 -13.13 -3.17
N ASP A 84 8.68 -14.23 -3.73
CA ASP A 84 8.44 -14.60 -5.13
C ASP A 84 6.95 -14.83 -5.43
N LEU A 85 6.22 -15.45 -4.48
CA LEU A 85 4.79 -15.66 -4.63
C LEU A 85 4.03 -14.33 -4.64
N MET A 86 4.33 -13.44 -3.68
CA MET A 86 3.70 -12.12 -3.59
C MET A 86 4.02 -11.25 -4.83
N LEU A 87 5.23 -11.37 -5.38
CA LEU A 87 5.61 -10.68 -6.63
C LEU A 87 4.82 -11.22 -7.82
N LYS A 88 4.67 -12.54 -7.93
CA LYS A 88 3.84 -13.17 -8.98
C LYS A 88 2.37 -12.77 -8.87
N GLU A 89 1.81 -12.69 -7.67
CA GLU A 89 0.45 -12.20 -7.44
C GLU A 89 0.29 -10.72 -7.85
N ALA A 90 1.35 -9.91 -7.72
CA ALA A 90 1.40 -8.54 -8.21
C ALA A 90 1.67 -8.43 -9.73
N GLY A 91 1.78 -9.55 -10.43
CA GLY A 91 2.01 -9.61 -11.89
C GLY A 91 3.45 -9.51 -12.33
N TRP A 92 4.42 -9.71 -11.40
CA TRP A 92 5.84 -9.73 -11.74
C TRP A 92 6.32 -11.14 -12.08
N ASP A 93 7.03 -11.27 -13.18
CA ASP A 93 7.82 -12.47 -13.46
C ASP A 93 9.18 -12.34 -12.78
N VAL A 94 9.50 -13.28 -11.89
CA VAL A 94 10.78 -13.34 -11.19
C VAL A 94 11.77 -14.11 -12.06
N LEU A 95 12.94 -13.51 -12.30
CA LEU A 95 14.01 -14.19 -13.04
C LEU A 95 14.75 -15.16 -12.12
N ASP A 96 15.01 -16.37 -12.62
CA ASP A 96 15.76 -17.40 -11.89
C ASP A 96 17.29 -17.26 -12.03
N THR A 97 17.77 -16.21 -12.73
CA THR A 97 19.19 -16.00 -12.99
C THR A 97 19.70 -14.80 -12.20
N ASP A 98 20.60 -15.05 -11.28
CA ASP A 98 21.23 -14.04 -10.42
C ASP A 98 21.94 -12.98 -11.26
N GLY A 99 21.71 -11.71 -10.92
CA GLY A 99 22.34 -10.57 -11.59
C GLY A 99 21.83 -10.24 -12.99
N ALA A 100 20.95 -11.06 -13.57
CA ALA A 100 20.39 -10.77 -14.90
C ALA A 100 19.38 -9.62 -14.80
N ILE A 101 19.48 -8.65 -15.72
CA ILE A 101 18.58 -7.49 -15.80
C ILE A 101 17.73 -7.60 -17.07
N GLN A 102 16.42 -7.58 -16.91
CA GLN A 102 15.46 -7.59 -18.02
C GLN A 102 14.28 -6.63 -17.73
N PRO A 103 13.78 -5.92 -18.77
CA PRO A 103 12.60 -5.09 -18.65
C PRO A 103 11.35 -5.88 -18.24
N SER A 104 10.45 -5.25 -17.51
CA SER A 104 9.18 -5.82 -16.97
C SER A 104 9.37 -7.08 -16.14
N LYS A 105 10.51 -7.21 -15.44
CA LYS A 105 10.85 -8.37 -14.61
C LYS A 105 11.28 -7.97 -13.20
N ALA A 106 11.10 -8.90 -12.26
CA ALA A 106 11.75 -8.87 -10.97
C ALA A 106 13.11 -9.58 -11.08
N CYS A 107 14.18 -8.80 -11.08
CA CYS A 107 15.54 -9.31 -11.21
C CYS A 107 16.12 -9.54 -9.82
N ILE A 108 16.76 -10.69 -9.61
CA ILE A 108 17.32 -11.11 -8.32
C ILE A 108 18.83 -10.89 -8.25
N GLU A 109 19.36 -10.69 -7.02
CA GLU A 109 20.81 -10.51 -6.74
C GLU A 109 21.48 -9.50 -7.67
N VAL A 110 20.83 -8.37 -7.90
CA VAL A 110 21.32 -7.35 -8.83
C VAL A 110 22.48 -6.59 -8.24
N GLU A 111 23.64 -6.61 -8.93
CA GLU A 111 24.81 -5.85 -8.52
C GLU A 111 24.55 -4.34 -8.64
N VAL A 112 24.83 -3.64 -7.54
CA VAL A 112 24.69 -2.19 -7.42
C VAL A 112 26.04 -1.59 -7.06
N GLU A 113 26.53 -0.67 -7.90
CA GLU A 113 27.79 0.04 -7.72
C GLU A 113 27.60 1.38 -6.97
N GLY A 114 28.64 1.83 -6.27
CA GLY A 114 28.63 3.10 -5.54
C GLY A 114 28.22 2.96 -4.07
N MET A 115 28.22 1.76 -3.54
CA MET A 115 27.97 1.51 -2.11
C MET A 115 29.08 2.07 -1.24
N PRO A 116 28.76 2.57 -0.02
CA PRO A 116 29.72 3.16 0.92
C PRO A 116 30.50 2.08 1.70
N ASN A 117 30.93 1.03 1.04
CA ASN A 117 31.78 -0.02 1.59
C ASN A 117 33.13 -0.06 0.88
N ALA A 118 34.06 -0.88 1.39
CA ALA A 118 35.42 -0.96 0.82
C ALA A 118 35.46 -1.46 -0.64
N GLU A 119 34.49 -2.26 -1.05
CA GLU A 119 34.37 -2.82 -2.39
C GLU A 119 33.63 -1.89 -3.35
N GLY A 120 32.92 -0.90 -2.83
CA GLY A 120 32.09 0.01 -3.64
C GLY A 120 30.88 -0.66 -4.28
N LYS A 121 30.56 -1.89 -3.91
CA LYS A 121 29.53 -2.73 -4.52
C LYS A 121 28.62 -3.37 -3.48
N GLY A 122 27.42 -3.73 -3.91
CA GLY A 122 26.46 -4.51 -3.14
C GLY A 122 25.53 -5.28 -4.06
N TYR A 123 24.77 -6.20 -3.49
CA TYR A 123 23.78 -7.02 -4.20
C TYR A 123 22.42 -6.77 -3.62
N CYS A 124 21.50 -6.24 -4.44
CA CYS A 124 20.12 -6.01 -4.04
C CYS A 124 19.33 -7.31 -4.25
N ASP A 125 18.59 -7.76 -3.22
CA ASP A 125 17.82 -9.00 -3.30
C ASP A 125 16.89 -9.02 -4.51
N TYR A 126 16.15 -7.93 -4.73
CA TYR A 126 15.35 -7.74 -5.95
C TYR A 126 15.38 -6.29 -6.43
N VAL A 127 15.44 -6.14 -7.75
CA VAL A 127 15.14 -4.88 -8.44
C VAL A 127 14.02 -5.13 -9.46
N LEU A 128 12.94 -4.38 -9.35
CA LEU A 128 11.81 -4.42 -10.27
C LEU A 128 12.07 -3.41 -11.39
N PHE A 129 12.26 -3.89 -12.61
CA PHE A 129 12.46 -3.04 -13.77
C PHE A 129 11.17 -2.85 -14.55
N GLY A 130 10.87 -1.63 -14.97
CA GLY A 130 9.77 -1.34 -15.86
C GLY A 130 10.07 -1.71 -17.31
N SER A 131 9.05 -1.64 -18.17
CA SER A 131 9.13 -1.91 -19.61
C SER A 131 10.13 -1.02 -20.33
N ASN A 132 10.42 0.16 -19.79
CA ASN A 132 11.43 1.10 -20.26
C ASN A 132 12.86 0.79 -19.79
N GLY A 133 13.06 -0.29 -19.03
CA GLY A 133 14.35 -0.69 -18.47
C GLY A 133 14.83 0.17 -17.28
N LEU A 134 13.99 1.06 -16.74
CA LEU A 134 14.32 1.83 -15.55
C LEU A 134 13.93 1.07 -14.28
N PRO A 135 14.72 1.18 -13.19
CA PRO A 135 14.36 0.57 -11.91
C PRO A 135 13.17 1.29 -11.29
N LEU A 136 12.06 0.56 -11.10
CA LEU A 136 10.85 1.07 -10.47
C LEU A 136 10.85 0.84 -8.96
N ALA A 137 11.41 -0.30 -8.51
CA ALA A 137 11.50 -0.59 -7.07
C ALA A 137 12.73 -1.44 -6.74
N VAL A 138 13.17 -1.32 -5.48
CA VAL A 138 14.13 -2.21 -4.82
C VAL A 138 13.44 -2.91 -3.68
N ILE A 139 13.80 -4.17 -3.43
CA ILE A 139 13.30 -4.95 -2.30
C ILE A 139 14.50 -5.54 -1.57
N GLU A 140 14.58 -5.26 -0.28
CA GLU A 140 15.53 -5.89 0.64
C GLU A 140 14.79 -6.89 1.51
N ALA A 141 15.24 -8.13 1.48
CA ALA A 141 14.66 -9.22 2.26
C ALA A 141 15.46 -9.47 3.54
N LYS A 142 14.78 -9.94 4.56
CA LYS A 142 15.37 -10.47 5.80
C LYS A 142 14.70 -11.79 6.13
N ARG A 143 15.39 -12.64 6.92
CA ARG A 143 14.80 -13.88 7.41
C ARG A 143 13.54 -13.61 8.24
N THR A 144 12.64 -14.57 8.29
CA THR A 144 11.32 -14.42 8.93
C THR A 144 11.37 -14.02 10.40
N SER A 145 12.40 -14.47 11.14
CA SER A 145 12.61 -14.16 12.57
C SER A 145 13.20 -12.77 12.84
N VAL A 146 13.58 -12.04 11.79
CA VAL A 146 14.24 -10.72 11.90
C VAL A 146 13.26 -9.63 11.49
N SER A 147 13.23 -8.54 12.28
CA SER A 147 12.45 -7.35 11.90
C SER A 147 12.92 -6.79 10.56
N PRO A 148 12.01 -6.54 9.61
CA PRO A 148 12.36 -6.00 8.29
C PRO A 148 13.02 -4.62 8.37
N VAL A 149 12.79 -3.88 9.46
CA VAL A 149 13.40 -2.55 9.68
C VAL A 149 14.92 -2.58 9.64
N LYS A 150 15.55 -3.71 9.96
CA LYS A 150 17.01 -3.87 9.85
C LYS A 150 17.53 -3.77 8.41
N GLY A 151 16.71 -4.14 7.42
CA GLY A 151 17.04 -3.99 5.99
C GLY A 151 16.82 -2.58 5.44
N LYS A 152 16.10 -1.70 6.15
CA LYS A 152 15.69 -0.39 5.67
C LYS A 152 16.87 0.44 5.15
N HIS A 153 17.93 0.60 5.97
CA HIS A 153 19.08 1.43 5.60
C HIS A 153 19.81 0.89 4.36
N GLN A 154 19.94 -0.42 4.26
CA GLN A 154 20.57 -1.08 3.11
C GLN A 154 19.76 -0.84 1.83
N ALA A 155 18.45 -0.99 1.90
CA ALA A 155 17.54 -0.71 0.79
C ALA A 155 17.59 0.78 0.34
N GLU A 156 17.71 1.72 1.30
CA GLU A 156 17.89 3.14 1.00
C GLU A 156 19.20 3.40 0.23
N LEU A 157 20.31 2.77 0.64
CA LEU A 157 21.59 2.89 -0.05
C LEU A 157 21.54 2.33 -1.48
N TYR A 158 20.89 1.19 -1.69
CA TYR A 158 20.68 0.64 -3.04
C TYR A 158 19.86 1.59 -3.91
N ALA A 159 18.81 2.18 -3.36
CA ALA A 159 18.00 3.15 -4.09
C ALA A 159 18.80 4.40 -4.46
N ASP A 160 19.68 4.90 -3.57
CA ASP A 160 20.56 6.05 -3.81
C ASP A 160 21.54 5.76 -4.96
N CYS A 161 22.12 4.56 -4.99
CA CYS A 161 23.03 4.12 -6.03
C CYS A 161 22.34 3.97 -7.40
N LEU A 162 21.16 3.36 -7.41
CA LEU A 162 20.35 3.21 -8.62
C LEU A 162 19.85 4.57 -9.14
N GLU A 163 19.47 5.49 -8.26
CA GLU A 163 19.10 6.85 -8.64
C GLU A 163 20.25 7.58 -9.33
N LYS A 164 21.47 7.45 -8.82
CA LYS A 164 22.68 8.04 -9.46
C LYS A 164 22.95 7.44 -10.84
N ARG A 165 22.71 6.14 -10.99
CA ARG A 165 22.98 5.42 -12.26
C ARG A 165 21.90 5.67 -13.31
N TYR A 166 20.62 5.65 -12.94
CA TYR A 166 19.48 5.69 -13.86
C TYR A 166 18.74 7.03 -13.89
N GLY A 167 19.06 7.97 -12.98
CA GLY A 167 18.39 9.27 -12.88
C GLY A 167 16.97 9.22 -12.30
N VAL A 168 16.53 8.05 -11.84
CA VAL A 168 15.21 7.83 -11.25
C VAL A 168 15.38 7.06 -9.95
N ARG A 169 14.88 7.62 -8.84
CA ARG A 169 14.88 6.93 -7.54
C ARG A 169 13.81 5.84 -7.54
N PRO A 170 14.15 4.57 -7.34
CA PRO A 170 13.15 3.51 -7.22
C PRO A 170 12.32 3.67 -5.93
N VAL A 171 11.15 3.03 -5.89
CA VAL A 171 10.39 2.80 -4.66
C VAL A 171 11.15 1.78 -3.83
N ILE A 172 11.13 1.93 -2.51
CA ILE A 172 11.89 1.06 -1.61
C ILE A 172 10.93 0.18 -0.84
N TYR A 173 11.20 -1.11 -0.86
CA TYR A 173 10.58 -2.10 0.00
C TYR A 173 11.63 -2.77 0.89
N TYR A 174 11.24 -3.09 2.11
CA TYR A 174 11.99 -3.96 2.99
C TYR A 174 11.02 -4.90 3.70
N THR A 175 11.35 -6.19 3.74
CA THR A 175 10.42 -7.24 4.13
C THR A 175 11.12 -8.42 4.79
N ASN A 176 10.37 -9.19 5.60
CA ASN A 176 10.78 -10.50 6.10
C ASN A 176 9.82 -11.62 5.65
N GLY A 177 9.02 -11.35 4.60
CA GLY A 177 8.02 -12.27 4.09
C GLY A 177 6.65 -12.15 4.76
N PHE A 178 6.57 -11.75 6.04
CA PHE A 178 5.32 -11.55 6.77
C PHE A 178 4.96 -10.08 6.89
N GLU A 179 5.95 -9.25 7.15
CA GLU A 179 5.81 -7.81 7.22
C GLU A 179 6.55 -7.17 6.06
N THR A 180 5.86 -6.38 5.28
CA THR A 180 6.43 -5.58 4.19
C THR A 180 6.18 -4.12 4.46
N HIS A 181 7.21 -3.30 4.30
CA HIS A 181 7.15 -1.86 4.42
C HIS A 181 7.56 -1.18 3.13
N ILE A 182 7.00 0.01 2.88
CA ILE A 182 7.28 0.81 1.69
C ILE A 182 7.77 2.22 2.07
N ILE A 183 8.73 2.74 1.28
CA ILE A 183 9.10 4.15 1.19
C ILE A 183 8.86 4.57 -0.26
N ASP A 184 7.82 5.35 -0.50
CA ASP A 184 7.37 5.69 -1.86
C ASP A 184 8.01 6.96 -2.44
N GLY A 185 8.75 7.70 -1.62
CA GLY A 185 9.37 8.96 -2.04
C GLY A 185 8.39 10.13 -2.21
N LEU A 186 7.14 9.99 -1.76
CA LEU A 186 6.12 11.04 -1.78
C LEU A 186 6.16 11.94 -0.53
N GLY A 187 7.14 11.72 0.36
CA GLY A 187 7.29 12.45 1.63
C GLY A 187 6.46 11.88 2.78
N TYR A 188 5.86 10.70 2.60
CA TYR A 188 5.24 9.97 3.70
C TYR A 188 6.28 9.17 4.49
N PRO A 189 6.05 8.96 5.81
CA PRO A 189 6.89 8.05 6.58
C PRO A 189 6.76 6.61 6.05
N PRO A 190 7.74 5.75 6.33
CA PRO A 190 7.64 4.33 6.04
C PRO A 190 6.36 3.73 6.61
N ARG A 191 5.70 2.87 5.85
CA ARG A 191 4.42 2.29 6.26
C ARG A 191 4.31 0.82 5.88
N PRO A 192 3.54 0.04 6.65
CA PRO A 192 3.27 -1.36 6.30
C PRO A 192 2.44 -1.46 5.01
N LEU A 193 2.65 -2.55 4.29
CA LEU A 193 1.98 -2.91 3.05
C LEU A 193 1.63 -4.40 3.06
N TYR A 194 0.48 -4.75 2.50
CA TYR A 194 0.01 -6.16 2.46
C TYR A 194 0.30 -6.86 1.13
N ALA A 195 0.60 -6.13 0.07
CA ALA A 195 0.93 -6.67 -1.24
C ALA A 195 1.88 -5.73 -1.99
N PHE A 196 2.71 -6.27 -2.88
CA PHE A 196 3.53 -5.45 -3.76
C PHE A 196 2.67 -4.77 -4.82
N HIS A 197 3.18 -3.66 -5.34
CA HIS A 197 2.51 -2.91 -6.41
C HIS A 197 2.79 -3.56 -7.77
N THR A 198 1.83 -3.43 -8.68
CA THR A 198 2.02 -3.76 -10.09
C THR A 198 3.00 -2.77 -10.76
N GLU A 199 3.50 -3.10 -11.95
CA GLU A 199 4.34 -2.19 -12.75
C GLU A 199 3.66 -0.83 -12.94
N ALA A 200 2.39 -0.82 -13.37
CA ALA A 200 1.63 0.40 -13.61
C ALA A 200 1.43 1.24 -12.33
N ASP A 201 1.28 0.61 -11.16
CA ASP A 201 1.15 1.32 -9.90
C ASP A 201 2.47 1.94 -9.45
N LEU A 202 3.60 1.26 -9.67
CA LEU A 202 4.94 1.81 -9.39
C LEU A 202 5.26 3.01 -10.28
N GLU A 203 4.98 2.91 -11.59
CA GLU A 203 5.12 4.04 -12.51
C GLU A 203 4.28 5.23 -12.06
N LEU A 204 3.04 4.98 -11.67
CA LEU A 204 2.16 6.02 -11.14
C LEU A 204 2.71 6.63 -9.84
N LEU A 205 3.28 5.83 -8.91
CA LEU A 205 3.91 6.34 -7.69
C LEU A 205 5.09 7.25 -8.01
N ILE A 206 5.94 6.87 -8.97
CA ILE A 206 7.09 7.66 -9.40
C ILE A 206 6.64 8.96 -10.09
N GLN A 207 5.62 8.91 -10.95
CA GLN A 207 5.03 10.09 -11.56
C GLN A 207 4.43 11.04 -10.51
N LYS A 208 3.81 10.48 -9.47
CA LYS A 208 3.24 11.26 -8.36
C LYS A 208 4.26 12.11 -7.60
N ARG A 209 5.54 11.80 -7.64
CA ARG A 209 6.57 12.61 -7.01
C ARG A 209 6.76 13.99 -7.64
N LYS A 210 6.37 14.13 -8.92
CA LYS A 210 6.48 15.38 -9.71
C LYS A 210 5.23 16.26 -9.63
N ARG A 211 4.28 15.97 -8.74
CA ARG A 211 2.96 16.62 -8.72
C ARG A 211 2.94 17.94 -7.99
N HIS A 212 2.04 18.80 -8.50
CA HIS A 212 1.69 20.06 -7.86
C HIS A 212 0.69 19.85 -6.70
N ASP A 213 0.61 20.85 -5.84
CA ASP A 213 -0.34 20.89 -4.74
C ASP A 213 -1.79 20.89 -5.23
N ILE A 214 -2.69 20.20 -4.51
CA ILE A 214 -4.12 20.13 -4.84
C ILE A 214 -4.95 21.21 -4.14
N ALA A 215 -4.37 22.04 -3.28
CA ALA A 215 -5.11 23.05 -2.52
C ALA A 215 -5.74 24.14 -3.40
N ASP A 216 -5.15 24.45 -4.55
CA ASP A 216 -5.57 25.54 -5.43
C ASP A 216 -6.56 25.13 -6.53
N PHE A 217 -6.96 23.86 -6.60
CA PHE A 217 -7.84 23.39 -7.65
C PHE A 217 -9.31 23.64 -7.32
N GLY A 218 -9.98 24.34 -8.22
CA GLY A 218 -11.38 24.68 -8.09
C GLY A 218 -12.30 23.46 -7.98
N VAL A 219 -13.21 23.52 -7.02
CA VAL A 219 -14.29 22.54 -6.88
C VAL A 219 -15.28 22.73 -8.03
N ASN A 220 -15.69 21.62 -8.66
CA ASN A 220 -16.68 21.66 -9.73
C ASN A 220 -18.07 22.03 -9.18
N ASN A 221 -18.54 23.23 -9.53
CA ASN A 221 -19.83 23.76 -9.07
C ASN A 221 -21.03 22.96 -9.56
N ASN A 222 -20.90 22.19 -10.65
CA ASN A 222 -21.97 21.31 -11.13
C ASN A 222 -22.19 20.09 -10.23
N ILE A 223 -21.15 19.69 -9.46
CA ILE A 223 -21.24 18.58 -8.51
C ILE A 223 -21.70 19.12 -7.16
N THR A 224 -21.06 20.18 -6.67
CA THR A 224 -21.39 20.82 -5.40
C THR A 224 -21.19 22.32 -5.47
N ASP A 225 -22.22 23.06 -5.04
CA ASP A 225 -22.27 24.52 -5.05
C ASP A 225 -22.29 25.15 -3.65
N ARG A 226 -22.62 24.36 -2.62
CA ARG A 226 -22.78 24.86 -1.26
C ARG A 226 -21.42 25.17 -0.61
N HIS A 227 -21.34 26.35 -0.01
CA HIS A 227 -20.11 26.87 0.59
C HIS A 227 -19.45 25.88 1.57
N TYR A 228 -20.23 25.31 2.51
CA TYR A 228 -19.66 24.38 3.51
C TYR A 228 -19.12 23.09 2.89
N GLN A 229 -19.70 22.61 1.77
CA GLN A 229 -19.20 21.43 1.05
C GLN A 229 -17.87 21.75 0.38
N LYS A 230 -17.73 22.92 -0.25
CA LYS A 230 -16.46 23.39 -0.84
C LYS A 230 -15.37 23.55 0.22
N MET A 231 -15.72 24.12 1.37
CA MET A 231 -14.80 24.23 2.51
C MET A 231 -14.32 22.88 2.99
N ALA A 232 -15.23 21.90 3.14
CA ALA A 232 -14.86 20.52 3.53
C ALA A 232 -13.90 19.88 2.54
N ILE A 233 -14.15 20.00 1.23
CA ILE A 233 -13.27 19.48 0.17
C ILE A 233 -11.90 20.15 0.23
N LYS A 234 -11.87 21.47 0.34
CA LYS A 234 -10.63 22.25 0.45
C LYS A 234 -9.81 21.79 1.65
N SER A 235 -10.41 21.67 2.83
CA SER A 235 -9.73 21.20 4.04
C SER A 235 -9.14 19.81 3.88
N VAL A 236 -9.83 18.88 3.20
CA VAL A 236 -9.28 17.56 2.92
C VAL A 236 -8.11 17.63 1.96
N CYS A 237 -8.19 18.44 0.91
CA CYS A 237 -7.10 18.64 -0.05
C CYS A 237 -5.86 19.24 0.62
N GLU A 238 -6.03 20.26 1.46
CA GLU A 238 -4.95 20.86 2.26
C GLU A 238 -4.33 19.84 3.21
N HIS A 239 -5.15 19.03 3.86
CA HIS A 239 -4.69 17.95 4.74
C HIS A 239 -3.86 16.89 3.99
N PHE A 240 -4.25 16.52 2.78
CA PHE A 240 -3.49 15.60 1.94
C PHE A 240 -2.18 16.22 1.43
N ASN A 241 -2.17 17.53 1.11
CA ASN A 241 -0.94 18.24 0.76
C ASN A 241 0.09 18.23 1.88
N THR A 242 -0.35 18.28 3.14
CA THR A 242 0.53 18.16 4.32
C THR A 242 0.94 16.71 4.63
N LYS A 243 0.80 15.81 3.63
CA LYS A 243 1.25 14.41 3.67
C LYS A 243 0.47 13.51 4.65
N HIS A 244 -0.74 13.89 5.01
CA HIS A 244 -1.64 12.98 5.71
C HIS A 244 -2.34 12.06 4.70
N ARG A 245 -2.56 10.82 5.09
CA ARG A 245 -3.17 9.79 4.22
C ARG A 245 -4.61 9.46 4.59
N ARG A 246 -5.08 9.95 5.71
CA ARG A 246 -6.41 9.69 6.24
C ARG A 246 -7.07 11.01 6.59
N GLY A 247 -8.34 11.14 6.27
CA GLY A 247 -9.15 12.29 6.65
C GLY A 247 -10.51 11.82 7.16
N LEU A 248 -11.04 12.47 8.18
CA LEU A 248 -12.38 12.24 8.71
C LEU A 248 -13.23 13.47 8.44
N LEU A 249 -14.35 13.28 7.71
CA LEU A 249 -15.39 14.29 7.55
C LEU A 249 -16.65 13.87 8.32
N VAL A 250 -17.02 14.67 9.30
CA VAL A 250 -18.26 14.47 10.06
C VAL A 250 -19.33 15.42 9.50
N MET A 251 -20.39 14.84 8.92
CA MET A 251 -21.46 15.58 8.28
C MET A 251 -22.82 15.03 8.68
N ALA A 252 -23.77 15.90 8.98
CA ALA A 252 -25.15 15.52 9.34
C ALA A 252 -25.87 14.80 8.18
N THR A 253 -26.94 14.10 8.48
CA THR A 253 -27.80 13.46 7.48
C THR A 253 -28.44 14.55 6.59
N GLY A 254 -28.55 14.30 5.29
CA GLY A 254 -29.12 15.24 4.31
C GLY A 254 -28.19 16.37 3.86
N THR A 255 -27.01 16.54 4.42
CA THR A 255 -26.05 17.60 4.03
C THR A 255 -25.27 17.30 2.75
N GLY A 256 -25.48 16.15 2.13
CA GLY A 256 -24.86 15.79 0.84
C GLY A 256 -23.49 15.13 0.97
N LYS A 257 -23.29 14.26 1.96
CA LYS A 257 -22.05 13.48 2.15
C LYS A 257 -21.55 12.84 0.84
N THR A 258 -22.44 12.19 0.12
CA THR A 258 -22.11 11.52 -1.16
C THR A 258 -21.64 12.53 -2.23
N ARG A 259 -22.25 13.72 -2.29
CA ARG A 259 -21.83 14.80 -3.21
C ARG A 259 -20.42 15.29 -2.88
N VAL A 260 -20.13 15.46 -1.59
CA VAL A 260 -18.78 15.87 -1.13
C VAL A 260 -17.75 14.79 -1.49
N ALA A 261 -18.06 13.50 -1.25
CA ALA A 261 -17.17 12.40 -1.61
C ALA A 261 -16.89 12.36 -3.12
N ILE A 262 -17.94 12.46 -3.96
CA ILE A 262 -17.79 12.46 -5.42
C ILE A 262 -17.01 13.69 -5.90
N SER A 263 -17.29 14.87 -5.34
CA SER A 263 -16.58 16.09 -5.70
C SER A 263 -15.11 16.05 -5.28
N LEU A 264 -14.79 15.43 -4.14
CA LEU A 264 -13.42 15.17 -3.72
C LEU A 264 -12.71 14.24 -4.70
N VAL A 265 -13.36 13.14 -5.10
CA VAL A 265 -12.85 12.22 -6.12
C VAL A 265 -12.59 12.95 -7.44
N ASP A 266 -13.50 13.82 -7.89
CA ASP A 266 -13.33 14.64 -9.08
C ASP A 266 -12.07 15.51 -9.00
N VAL A 267 -11.88 16.23 -7.89
CA VAL A 267 -10.69 17.05 -7.67
C VAL A 267 -9.42 16.21 -7.71
N LEU A 268 -9.38 15.09 -6.97
CA LEU A 268 -8.20 14.22 -6.88
C LEU A 268 -7.87 13.56 -8.23
N ALA A 269 -8.89 13.13 -8.98
CA ALA A 269 -8.70 12.48 -10.28
C ALA A 269 -8.22 13.47 -11.35
N ARG A 270 -8.85 14.66 -11.47
CA ARG A 270 -8.41 15.70 -12.43
C ARG A 270 -6.97 16.15 -12.20
N ASN A 271 -6.52 16.11 -10.95
CA ASN A 271 -5.15 16.46 -10.61
C ASN A 271 -4.22 15.25 -10.57
N GLY A 272 -4.72 14.10 -11.02
CA GLY A 272 -3.95 12.88 -11.14
C GLY A 272 -3.44 12.32 -9.79
N TRP A 273 -4.05 12.67 -8.66
CA TRP A 273 -3.72 12.10 -7.35
C TRP A 273 -4.24 10.68 -7.18
N VAL A 274 -5.33 10.35 -7.86
CA VAL A 274 -5.94 9.03 -7.86
C VAL A 274 -6.23 8.58 -9.30
N LYS A 275 -6.06 7.28 -9.57
CA LYS A 275 -6.43 6.63 -10.82
C LYS A 275 -7.66 5.75 -10.61
N ASN A 276 -7.67 5.02 -9.49
CA ASN A 276 -8.76 4.15 -9.09
C ASN A 276 -9.27 4.57 -7.71
N VAL A 277 -10.57 4.43 -7.48
CA VAL A 277 -11.23 4.76 -6.22
C VAL A 277 -12.14 3.62 -5.81
N LEU A 278 -11.96 3.13 -4.58
CA LEU A 278 -12.88 2.20 -3.94
C LEU A 278 -13.84 2.98 -3.04
N PHE A 279 -15.13 2.90 -3.33
CA PHE A 279 -16.17 3.51 -2.50
C PHE A 279 -16.90 2.42 -1.69
N LEU A 280 -16.81 2.52 -0.37
CA LEU A 280 -17.49 1.61 0.55
C LEU A 280 -18.68 2.32 1.19
N ALA A 281 -19.84 1.67 1.21
CA ALA A 281 -21.06 2.18 1.82
C ALA A 281 -21.62 1.14 2.80
N ASP A 282 -22.05 1.63 3.98
CA ASP A 282 -22.57 0.80 5.06
C ASP A 282 -23.96 0.17 4.73
N ARG A 283 -24.81 0.92 4.01
CA ARG A 283 -26.17 0.48 3.67
C ARG A 283 -26.47 0.64 2.19
N ILE A 284 -27.13 -0.35 1.65
CA ILE A 284 -27.82 -0.25 0.37
C ILE A 284 -29.20 0.38 0.67
N PRO A 285 -29.55 1.54 0.09
CA PRO A 285 -30.85 2.15 0.26
C PRO A 285 -31.97 1.31 -0.32
#